data_5b795cc1c7cf0a4eff89cd278b7e5aad
#
_entry.id   5b795cc1c7cf0a4eff89cd278b7e5aad
#
_cell.length_a   1.000
_cell.length_b   1.000
_cell.length_c   1.000
_cell.angle_alpha   90.00
_cell.angle_beta   90.00
_cell.angle_gamma   90.00
#
_symmetry.space_group_name_H-M   'P 1'
#
loop_
_entity.id
_entity.type
_entity.pdbx_description
1 polymer ?
#
loop_
_entity_poly.entity_id
_entity_poly.type
_entity_poly.pdbx_seq_one_letter_code
_entity_poly.pdbx_strand_id
1 'polypeptide(L)'
;GDPRIRVACETLTTTNKVVLAGEVRGPSVSKDQIISQVRDCIKDIGYEQNGFHWQNCDVESFLHEQSADIAMGVDSGSNKDEGAGDQGIMFGFACKDTESLMPAPIHYSHQILYKMAQARKDGSASGLEPDSKSQVTMLYENGKPSKVTSLVISSQHKEGLSPEDVKEIVKPYVYECIPNNLLEGLKDQEFYVNPTGNFVIGGPDGDSGLTGRKIIVDTYGGAAP
;
A
#
# COMPACT_ATOMS: atom_id res chain seq x y z
N GLY A 1 22.31 -2.74 -2.14
CA GLY A 1 22.69 -3.28 -0.84
C GLY A 1 23.12 -4.76 -0.97
N ASP A 2 23.70 -5.32 0.06
CA ASP A 2 24.03 -6.75 0.11
C ASP A 2 22.72 -7.55 0.28
N PRO A 3 22.38 -8.48 -0.63
CA PRO A 3 21.14 -9.28 -0.52
C PRO A 3 21.16 -10.26 0.67
N ARG A 4 22.29 -10.42 1.36
CA ARG A 4 22.45 -11.28 2.53
C ARG A 4 22.15 -10.55 3.85
N ILE A 5 21.87 -9.25 3.81
CA ILE A 5 21.43 -8.50 4.99
C ILE A 5 20.06 -9.00 5.41
N ARG A 6 19.90 -9.28 6.70
CA ARG A 6 18.62 -9.67 7.29
C ARG A 6 18.03 -8.51 8.04
N VAL A 7 16.77 -8.26 7.80
CA VAL A 7 16.02 -7.18 8.43
C VAL A 7 14.63 -7.70 8.79
N ALA A 8 14.32 -7.65 10.07
CA ALA A 8 12.96 -7.74 10.59
C ALA A 8 12.65 -6.38 11.19
N CYS A 9 11.83 -5.58 10.52
CA CYS A 9 11.53 -4.21 10.92
C CYS A 9 10.03 -3.98 10.93
N GLU A 10 9.47 -3.90 12.11
CA GLU A 10 8.09 -3.48 12.31
C GLU A 10 8.02 -1.96 12.36
N THR A 11 7.01 -1.41 11.68
CA THR A 11 6.80 0.04 11.60
C THR A 11 5.42 0.38 12.11
N LEU A 12 5.37 1.27 13.10
CA LEU A 12 4.14 1.90 13.58
C LEU A 12 4.16 3.37 13.18
N THR A 13 3.04 3.83 12.62
CA THR A 13 2.84 5.24 12.30
C THR A 13 1.55 5.76 12.94
N THR A 14 1.59 6.98 13.47
CA THR A 14 0.42 7.67 14.02
C THR A 14 0.65 9.18 13.89
N THR A 15 -0.28 10.00 14.39
CA THR A 15 -0.14 11.46 14.36
C THR A 15 1.26 11.89 14.80
N ASN A 16 1.97 12.57 13.92
CA ASN A 16 3.31 13.14 14.09
C ASN A 16 4.39 12.15 14.57
N LYS A 17 4.20 10.83 14.43
CA LYS A 17 5.16 9.85 14.93
C LYS A 17 5.35 8.64 14.02
N VAL A 18 6.62 8.20 13.91
CA VAL A 18 7.01 6.91 13.35
C VAL A 18 7.87 6.16 14.35
N VAL A 19 7.55 4.92 14.62
CA VAL A 19 8.32 4.03 15.47
C VAL A 19 8.77 2.82 14.67
N LEU A 20 10.07 2.55 14.68
CA LEU A 20 10.67 1.34 14.10
C LEU A 20 11.16 0.43 15.23
N ALA A 21 10.81 -0.84 15.18
CA ALA A 21 11.26 -1.85 16.14
C ALA A 21 11.62 -3.15 15.41
N GLY A 22 12.61 -3.87 15.90
CA GLY A 22 13.01 -5.16 15.34
C GLY A 22 14.51 -5.39 15.32
N GLU A 23 14.94 -6.37 14.53
CA GLU A 23 16.31 -6.85 14.48
C GLU A 23 16.91 -6.68 13.08
N VAL A 24 18.19 -6.31 13.06
CA VAL A 24 18.97 -6.18 11.82
C VAL A 24 20.26 -6.96 11.97
N ARG A 25 20.65 -7.69 10.92
CA ARG A 25 21.96 -8.31 10.79
C ARG A 25 22.61 -7.88 9.48
N GLY A 26 23.64 -7.05 9.61
CA GLY A 26 24.35 -6.50 8.45
C GLY A 26 25.33 -5.41 8.89
N PRO A 27 25.86 -4.63 7.95
CA PRO A 27 26.69 -3.48 8.26
C PRO A 27 25.96 -2.51 9.21
N SER A 28 26.70 -1.97 10.15
CA SER A 28 26.15 -0.97 11.09
C SER A 28 25.65 0.26 10.33
N VAL A 29 24.42 0.65 10.61
CA VAL A 29 23.78 1.89 10.11
C VAL A 29 23.50 2.79 11.31
N SER A 30 23.89 4.05 11.23
CA SER A 30 23.66 4.98 12.33
C SER A 30 22.17 5.33 12.46
N LYS A 31 21.74 5.67 13.67
CA LYS A 31 20.37 6.11 13.94
C LYS A 31 19.98 7.31 13.08
N ASP A 32 20.89 8.25 12.85
CA ASP A 32 20.65 9.43 12.04
C ASP A 32 20.42 9.07 10.56
N GLN A 33 21.15 8.09 10.04
CA GLN A 33 20.93 7.58 8.68
C GLN A 33 19.56 6.92 8.54
N ILE A 34 19.15 6.13 9.54
CA ILE A 34 17.80 5.52 9.54
C ILE A 34 16.73 6.60 9.55
N ILE A 35 16.84 7.59 10.44
CA ILE A 35 15.89 8.71 10.53
C ILE A 35 15.81 9.47 9.20
N SER A 36 16.97 9.76 8.57
CA SER A 36 17.01 10.42 7.26
C SER A 36 16.27 9.63 6.20
N GLN A 37 16.50 8.31 6.10
CA GLN A 37 15.83 7.44 5.14
C GLN A 37 14.31 7.36 5.38
N VAL A 38 13.87 7.34 6.64
CA VAL A 38 12.43 7.41 6.97
C VAL A 38 11.82 8.71 6.48
N ARG A 39 12.49 9.84 6.70
CA ARG A 39 12.02 11.16 6.23
C ARG A 39 11.96 11.22 4.70
N ASP A 40 12.98 10.70 4.01
CA ASP A 40 13.01 10.64 2.55
C ASP A 40 11.86 9.78 2.00
N CYS A 41 11.55 8.66 2.66
CA CYS A 41 10.42 7.82 2.32
C CYS A 41 9.08 8.56 2.50
N ILE A 42 8.86 9.23 3.63
CA ILE A 42 7.64 10.01 3.89
C ILE A 42 7.48 11.13 2.86
N LYS A 43 8.59 11.78 2.49
CA LYS A 43 8.63 12.83 1.46
C LYS A 43 8.27 12.27 0.08
N ASP A 44 8.83 11.11 -0.29
CA ASP A 44 8.50 10.45 -1.57
C ASP A 44 7.03 10.03 -1.64
N ILE A 45 6.47 9.55 -0.51
CA ILE A 45 5.03 9.29 -0.39
C ILE A 45 4.23 10.58 -0.57
N GLY A 46 4.72 11.72 -0.08
CA GLY A 46 4.14 13.05 -0.25
C GLY A 46 3.33 13.56 0.94
N TYR A 47 3.60 13.09 2.16
CA TYR A 47 2.93 13.61 3.36
C TYR A 47 3.54 14.94 3.82
N GLU A 48 2.75 16.01 3.69
CA GLU A 48 3.09 17.40 4.08
C GLU A 48 1.94 18.09 4.85
N GLN A 49 1.15 17.32 5.58
CA GLN A 49 0.04 17.84 6.39
C GLN A 49 0.47 18.13 7.84
N ASN A 50 -0.28 18.97 8.54
CA ASN A 50 0.07 19.45 9.89
C ASN A 50 0.30 18.30 10.89
N GLY A 51 -0.52 17.26 10.86
CA GLY A 51 -0.43 16.13 11.78
C GLY A 51 0.54 15.03 11.32
N PHE A 52 1.09 15.10 10.10
CA PHE A 52 2.11 14.16 9.63
C PHE A 52 2.91 14.76 8.46
N HIS A 53 4.13 15.20 8.75
CA HIS A 53 4.97 15.88 7.78
C HIS A 53 6.41 15.33 7.82
N TRP A 54 7.00 15.07 6.65
CA TRP A 54 8.33 14.47 6.53
C TRP A 54 9.43 15.23 7.27
N GLN A 55 9.35 16.55 7.41
CA GLN A 55 10.34 17.36 8.13
C GLN A 55 10.20 17.27 9.65
N ASN A 56 8.95 17.22 10.16
CA ASN A 56 8.64 17.52 11.55
C ASN A 56 8.21 16.30 12.35
N CYS A 57 7.80 15.19 11.70
CA CYS A 57 7.37 14.00 12.44
C CYS A 57 8.51 13.48 13.33
N ASP A 58 8.15 13.03 14.51
CA ASP A 58 9.06 12.40 15.44
C ASP A 58 9.35 10.96 14.99
N VAL A 59 10.61 10.58 14.85
CA VAL A 59 11.05 9.26 14.41
C VAL A 59 11.88 8.60 15.49
N GLU A 60 11.36 7.52 16.05
CA GLU A 60 12.06 6.69 17.02
C GLU A 60 12.47 5.35 16.41
N SER A 61 13.72 4.94 16.63
CA SER A 61 14.23 3.65 16.21
C SER A 61 14.69 2.82 17.41
N PHE A 62 14.07 1.66 17.54
CA PHE A 62 14.39 0.59 18.48
C PHE A 62 14.92 -0.64 17.75
N LEU A 63 15.52 -0.43 16.58
CA LEU A 63 16.21 -1.49 15.85
C LEU A 63 17.49 -1.85 16.60
N HIS A 64 17.71 -3.15 16.78
CA HIS A 64 18.89 -3.70 17.45
C HIS A 64 19.52 -4.84 16.62
N GLU A 65 20.67 -5.30 17.02
CA GLU A 65 21.35 -6.41 16.34
C GLU A 65 20.65 -7.74 16.65
N GLN A 66 20.52 -8.61 15.63
CA GLN A 66 19.92 -9.93 15.77
C GLN A 66 20.67 -10.76 16.81
N SER A 67 19.94 -11.52 17.65
CA SER A 67 20.53 -12.37 18.65
C SER A 67 21.45 -13.45 18.04
N ALA A 68 22.57 -13.74 18.73
CA ALA A 68 23.52 -14.76 18.29
C ALA A 68 22.89 -16.16 18.22
N ASP A 69 21.92 -16.46 19.06
CA ASP A 69 21.23 -17.76 19.09
C ASP A 69 20.37 -17.96 17.84
N ILE A 70 19.63 -16.94 17.40
CA ILE A 70 18.89 -16.98 16.14
C ILE A 70 19.85 -17.07 14.97
N ALA A 71 20.95 -16.34 14.98
CA ALA A 71 21.98 -16.39 13.94
C ALA A 71 22.55 -17.79 13.74
N MET A 72 22.86 -18.53 14.82
CA MET A 72 23.32 -19.92 14.74
C MET A 72 22.30 -20.86 14.09
N GLY A 73 21.00 -20.59 14.30
CA GLY A 73 19.92 -21.37 13.69
C GLY A 73 19.78 -21.17 12.18
N VAL A 74 20.16 -20.00 11.68
CA VAL A 74 19.92 -19.54 10.31
C VAL A 74 21.16 -19.64 9.42
N ASP A 75 22.37 -19.45 9.99
CA ASP A 75 23.60 -19.42 9.20
C ASP A 75 23.93 -20.76 8.53
N SER A 76 24.37 -20.67 7.28
CA SER A 76 24.94 -21.83 6.59
C SER A 76 26.22 -22.31 7.26
N GLY A 77 26.39 -23.63 7.35
CA GLY A 77 27.58 -24.28 7.86
C GLY A 77 28.10 -25.33 6.89
N SER A 78 29.18 -26.04 7.26
CA SER A 78 29.80 -27.08 6.41
C SER A 78 28.83 -28.19 6.00
N ASN A 79 27.73 -28.39 6.74
CA ASN A 79 26.70 -29.43 6.50
C ASN A 79 25.28 -28.94 6.58
N LYS A 80 25.06 -27.61 6.41
CA LYS A 80 23.75 -26.97 6.57
C LYS A 80 23.61 -25.80 5.62
N ASP A 81 22.54 -25.81 4.82
CA ASP A 81 22.11 -24.66 4.04
C ASP A 81 21.58 -23.52 4.93
N GLU A 82 21.55 -22.32 4.38
CA GLU A 82 20.96 -21.16 5.05
C GLU A 82 19.49 -21.41 5.37
N GLY A 83 19.10 -21.24 6.62
CA GLY A 83 17.73 -21.44 7.10
C GLY A 83 16.91 -20.14 7.16
N ALA A 84 15.60 -20.29 7.30
CA ALA A 84 14.71 -19.18 7.64
C ALA A 84 14.85 -18.81 9.11
N GLY A 85 14.65 -17.52 9.44
CA GLY A 85 14.71 -17.02 10.83
C GLY A 85 13.51 -17.40 11.68
N ASP A 86 12.41 -17.84 11.05
CA ASP A 86 11.17 -18.25 11.73
C ASP A 86 10.41 -19.26 10.87
N GLN A 87 9.34 -19.81 11.43
CA GLN A 87 8.35 -20.60 10.70
C GLN A 87 7.60 -19.74 9.69
N GLY A 88 7.11 -20.36 8.63
CA GLY A 88 6.31 -19.66 7.63
C GLY A 88 5.32 -20.59 6.95
N ILE A 89 4.22 -20.01 6.48
CA ILE A 89 3.29 -20.65 5.57
C ILE A 89 3.12 -19.75 4.35
N MET A 90 3.09 -20.34 3.17
CA MET A 90 2.97 -19.61 1.91
C MET A 90 1.72 -20.07 1.18
N PHE A 91 0.95 -19.10 0.70
CA PHE A 91 -0.23 -19.33 -0.13
C PHE A 91 0.07 -18.81 -1.53
N GLY A 92 -0.21 -19.63 -2.55
CA GLY A 92 -0.05 -19.27 -3.95
C GLY A 92 -1.34 -19.50 -4.70
N PHE A 93 -1.79 -18.49 -5.45
CA PHE A 93 -2.97 -18.56 -6.30
C PHE A 93 -2.70 -17.86 -7.63
N ALA A 94 -3.21 -18.42 -8.73
CA ALA A 94 -3.15 -17.79 -10.03
C ALA A 94 -4.42 -18.12 -10.81
N CYS A 95 -4.93 -17.17 -11.59
CA CYS A 95 -6.09 -17.33 -12.46
C CYS A 95 -5.85 -16.63 -13.79
N LYS A 96 -6.78 -16.81 -14.74
CA LYS A 96 -6.69 -16.22 -16.08
C LYS A 96 -7.59 -15.00 -16.27
N ASP A 97 -7.85 -14.28 -15.20
CA ASP A 97 -8.70 -13.08 -15.23
C ASP A 97 -7.98 -11.89 -15.87
N THR A 98 -6.68 -11.81 -15.65
CA THR A 98 -5.81 -10.71 -16.11
C THR A 98 -4.48 -11.26 -16.65
N GLU A 99 -3.76 -10.46 -17.42
CA GLU A 99 -2.42 -10.83 -17.93
C GLU A 99 -1.40 -11.10 -16.81
N SER A 100 -1.57 -10.44 -15.65
CA SER A 100 -0.72 -10.66 -14.47
C SER A 100 -1.05 -11.95 -13.71
N LEU A 101 -2.02 -12.74 -14.18
CA LEU A 101 -2.55 -13.95 -13.54
C LEU A 101 -3.18 -13.70 -12.15
N MET A 102 -3.49 -12.45 -11.84
CA MET A 102 -4.17 -12.04 -10.61
C MET A 102 -5.68 -11.96 -10.82
N PRO A 103 -6.48 -12.18 -9.75
CA PRO A 103 -7.92 -11.95 -9.79
C PRO A 103 -8.28 -10.53 -10.21
N ALA A 104 -9.24 -10.37 -11.11
CA ALA A 104 -9.58 -9.09 -11.71
C ALA A 104 -9.95 -7.99 -10.69
N PRO A 105 -10.74 -8.24 -9.63
CA PRO A 105 -11.10 -7.19 -8.67
C PRO A 105 -9.90 -6.53 -8.00
N ILE A 106 -8.98 -7.33 -7.43
CA ILE A 106 -7.80 -6.78 -6.74
C ILE A 106 -6.80 -6.20 -7.73
N HIS A 107 -6.63 -6.80 -8.90
CA HIS A 107 -5.75 -6.28 -9.94
C HIS A 107 -6.17 -4.86 -10.35
N TYR A 108 -7.43 -4.65 -10.70
CA TYR A 108 -7.91 -3.33 -11.10
C TYR A 108 -7.92 -2.33 -9.95
N SER A 109 -8.26 -2.77 -8.73
CA SER A 109 -8.14 -1.92 -7.54
C SER A 109 -6.72 -1.38 -7.37
N HIS A 110 -5.70 -2.22 -7.51
CA HIS A 110 -4.29 -1.83 -7.42
C HIS A 110 -3.88 -0.91 -8.58
N GLN A 111 -4.27 -1.24 -9.81
CA GLN A 111 -3.88 -0.44 -10.98
C GLN A 111 -4.43 0.99 -10.90
N ILE A 112 -5.69 1.15 -10.48
CA ILE A 112 -6.30 2.47 -10.30
C ILE A 112 -5.48 3.31 -9.31
N LEU A 113 -5.21 2.76 -8.10
CA LEU A 113 -4.46 3.50 -7.08
C LEU A 113 -3.02 3.79 -7.49
N TYR A 114 -2.38 2.86 -8.21
CA TYR A 114 -1.04 3.06 -8.75
C TYR A 114 -1.00 4.23 -9.74
N LYS A 115 -1.96 4.29 -10.69
CA LYS A 115 -2.08 5.38 -11.65
C LYS A 115 -2.38 6.72 -10.97
N MET A 116 -3.29 6.73 -9.99
CA MET A 116 -3.58 7.93 -9.20
C MET A 116 -2.33 8.42 -8.44
N ALA A 117 -1.55 7.50 -7.86
CA ALA A 117 -0.30 7.87 -7.17
C ALA A 117 0.74 8.45 -8.12
N GLN A 118 0.89 7.89 -9.33
CA GLN A 118 1.75 8.46 -10.37
C GLN A 118 1.31 9.86 -10.77
N ALA A 119 0.02 10.02 -11.07
CA ALA A 119 -0.57 11.30 -11.48
C ALA A 119 -0.48 12.39 -10.39
N ARG A 120 -0.56 11.99 -9.12
CA ARG A 120 -0.30 12.90 -8.01
C ARG A 120 1.17 13.34 -7.96
N LYS A 121 2.11 12.40 -8.13
CA LYS A 121 3.57 12.66 -8.09
C LYS A 121 4.04 13.50 -9.28
N ASP A 122 3.47 13.33 -10.46
CA ASP A 122 3.81 14.12 -11.65
C ASP A 122 3.03 15.44 -11.76
N GLY A 123 2.07 15.69 -10.87
CA GLY A 123 1.29 16.91 -10.78
C GLY A 123 0.04 16.94 -11.67
N SER A 124 -0.24 15.90 -12.47
CA SER A 124 -1.45 15.84 -13.32
C SER A 124 -2.74 15.67 -12.52
N ALA A 125 -2.65 15.13 -11.29
CA ALA A 125 -3.74 15.04 -10.32
C ALA A 125 -3.43 15.84 -9.05
N SER A 126 -3.10 17.12 -9.18
CA SER A 126 -2.60 17.99 -8.11
C SER A 126 -3.61 18.25 -6.96
N GLY A 127 -4.88 17.87 -7.13
CA GLY A 127 -5.91 17.94 -6.09
C GLY A 127 -5.93 16.75 -5.14
N LEU A 128 -5.27 15.63 -5.50
CA LEU A 128 -5.23 14.42 -4.68
C LEU A 128 -4.06 14.46 -3.68
N GLU A 129 -4.27 13.79 -2.55
CA GLU A 129 -3.29 13.57 -1.48
C GLU A 129 -2.98 12.06 -1.32
N PRO A 130 -1.97 11.66 -0.52
CA PRO A 130 -1.42 10.30 -0.58
C PRO A 130 -2.35 9.17 -0.18
N ASP A 131 -3.26 9.37 0.78
CA ASP A 131 -4.09 8.28 1.30
C ASP A 131 -5.25 7.98 0.35
N SER A 132 -5.30 6.74 -0.14
CA SER A 132 -6.36 6.32 -1.05
C SER A 132 -6.70 4.84 -0.87
N LYS A 133 -7.97 4.53 -1.06
CA LYS A 133 -8.53 3.17 -1.02
C LYS A 133 -9.39 2.95 -2.26
N SER A 134 -9.36 1.74 -2.81
CA SER A 134 -10.26 1.36 -3.89
C SER A 134 -10.85 -0.03 -3.67
N GLN A 135 -12.09 -0.20 -4.11
CA GLN A 135 -12.78 -1.48 -4.12
C GLN A 135 -13.49 -1.64 -5.45
N VAL A 136 -13.24 -2.76 -6.13
CA VAL A 136 -13.90 -3.14 -7.37
C VAL A 136 -14.75 -4.38 -7.11
N THR A 137 -16.06 -4.29 -7.35
CA THR A 137 -16.98 -5.42 -7.27
C THR A 137 -17.34 -5.87 -8.68
N MET A 138 -17.17 -7.15 -8.96
CA MET A 138 -17.39 -7.71 -10.30
C MET A 138 -18.37 -8.87 -10.27
N LEU A 139 -19.20 -8.94 -11.31
CA LEU A 139 -19.97 -10.13 -11.64
C LEU A 139 -19.07 -11.11 -12.40
N TYR A 140 -19.15 -12.37 -12.02
CA TYR A 140 -18.53 -13.49 -12.72
C TYR A 140 -19.60 -14.36 -13.36
N GLU A 141 -19.42 -14.69 -14.64
CA GLU A 141 -20.26 -15.60 -15.38
C GLU A 141 -19.41 -16.73 -15.95
N ASN A 142 -19.81 -17.97 -15.69
CA ASN A 142 -19.06 -19.17 -16.09
C ASN A 142 -17.58 -19.13 -15.66
N GLY A 143 -17.31 -18.61 -14.45
CA GLY A 143 -15.96 -18.53 -13.89
C GLY A 143 -15.06 -17.45 -14.53
N LYS A 144 -15.62 -16.49 -15.28
CA LYS A 144 -14.88 -15.38 -15.89
C LYS A 144 -15.46 -14.04 -15.45
N PRO A 145 -14.62 -13.00 -15.26
CA PRO A 145 -15.12 -11.66 -15.01
C PRO A 145 -15.96 -11.17 -16.18
N SER A 146 -17.19 -10.76 -15.91
CA SER A 146 -18.18 -10.34 -16.91
C SER A 146 -18.35 -8.82 -16.92
N LYS A 147 -18.57 -8.22 -15.75
CA LYS A 147 -18.72 -6.76 -15.63
C LYS A 147 -18.43 -6.25 -14.22
N VAL A 148 -18.05 -5.00 -14.13
CA VAL A 148 -18.01 -4.25 -12.87
C VAL A 148 -19.44 -3.86 -12.47
N THR A 149 -19.82 -4.18 -11.24
CA THR A 149 -21.16 -3.89 -10.71
C THR A 149 -21.13 -2.77 -9.66
N SER A 150 -19.99 -2.51 -9.06
CA SER A 150 -19.80 -1.39 -8.15
C SER A 150 -18.33 -1.03 -8.06
N LEU A 151 -18.06 0.26 -7.94
CA LEU A 151 -16.73 0.81 -7.74
C LEU A 151 -16.76 1.83 -6.60
N VAL A 152 -15.87 1.67 -5.64
CA VAL A 152 -15.69 2.64 -4.53
C VAL A 152 -14.26 3.12 -4.53
N ILE A 153 -14.07 4.44 -4.56
CA ILE A 153 -12.77 5.09 -4.37
C ILE A 153 -12.89 6.08 -3.24
N SER A 154 -12.05 5.92 -2.21
CA SER A 154 -11.85 6.94 -1.18
C SER A 154 -10.46 7.50 -1.37
N SER A 155 -10.36 8.79 -1.66
CA SER A 155 -9.08 9.46 -1.91
C SER A 155 -8.98 10.73 -1.08
N GLN A 156 -7.89 10.83 -0.34
CA GLN A 156 -7.53 12.07 0.34
C GLN A 156 -7.32 13.17 -0.70
N HIS A 157 -7.78 14.36 -0.38
CA HIS A 157 -7.76 15.50 -1.29
C HIS A 157 -7.48 16.81 -0.58
N LYS A 158 -7.05 17.82 -1.33
CA LYS A 158 -6.84 19.17 -0.81
C LYS A 158 -8.16 19.79 -0.35
N GLU A 159 -8.05 20.66 0.64
CA GLU A 159 -9.17 21.43 1.12
C GLU A 159 -9.84 22.25 -0.02
N GLY A 160 -11.15 22.35 0.02
CA GLY A 160 -11.96 23.10 -0.96
C GLY A 160 -12.50 22.29 -2.13
N LEU A 161 -12.10 21.00 -2.29
CA LEU A 161 -12.69 20.10 -3.28
C LEU A 161 -13.89 19.36 -2.70
N SER A 162 -14.97 19.28 -3.48
CA SER A 162 -16.12 18.44 -3.18
C SER A 162 -15.86 16.96 -3.59
N PRO A 163 -16.65 15.99 -3.09
CA PRO A 163 -16.58 14.62 -3.59
C PRO A 163 -16.79 14.49 -5.10
N GLU A 164 -17.61 15.36 -5.70
CA GLU A 164 -17.86 15.44 -7.13
C GLU A 164 -16.62 15.90 -7.89
N ASP A 165 -15.90 16.91 -7.38
CA ASP A 165 -14.63 17.36 -7.96
C ASP A 165 -13.58 16.24 -7.93
N VAL A 166 -13.49 15.53 -6.80
CA VAL A 166 -12.58 14.36 -6.66
C VAL A 166 -12.99 13.25 -7.63
N LYS A 167 -14.30 13.01 -7.82
CA LYS A 167 -14.80 12.02 -8.79
C LYS A 167 -14.34 12.33 -10.21
N GLU A 168 -14.45 13.59 -10.63
CA GLU A 168 -13.99 14.00 -11.97
C GLU A 168 -12.46 13.86 -12.13
N ILE A 169 -11.69 14.08 -11.06
CA ILE A 169 -10.23 13.88 -11.09
C ILE A 169 -9.88 12.38 -11.21
N VAL A 170 -10.55 11.48 -10.50
CA VAL A 170 -10.19 10.05 -10.46
C VAL A 170 -10.77 9.25 -11.62
N LYS A 171 -11.88 9.70 -12.20
CA LYS A 171 -12.62 9.02 -13.26
C LYS A 171 -11.75 8.62 -14.47
N PRO A 172 -10.88 9.46 -15.03
CA PRO A 172 -10.00 9.06 -16.14
C PRO A 172 -9.14 7.85 -15.84
N TYR A 173 -8.60 7.74 -14.63
CA TYR A 173 -7.72 6.62 -14.22
C TYR A 173 -8.49 5.30 -14.11
N VAL A 174 -9.76 5.34 -13.74
CA VAL A 174 -10.64 4.16 -13.77
C VAL A 174 -10.80 3.64 -15.19
N TYR A 175 -11.15 4.54 -16.12
CA TYR A 175 -11.35 4.17 -17.55
C TYR A 175 -10.07 3.77 -18.26
N GLU A 176 -8.91 4.23 -17.79
CA GLU A 176 -7.61 3.79 -18.30
C GLU A 176 -7.25 2.37 -17.83
N CYS A 177 -7.61 2.02 -16.58
CA CYS A 177 -7.21 0.76 -15.96
C CYS A 177 -8.17 -0.40 -16.28
N ILE A 178 -9.47 -0.15 -16.34
CA ILE A 178 -10.48 -1.20 -16.53
C ILE A 178 -10.92 -1.23 -17.99
N PRO A 179 -10.87 -2.39 -18.67
CA PRO A 179 -11.37 -2.53 -20.04
C PRO A 179 -12.82 -2.08 -20.18
N ASN A 180 -13.13 -1.35 -21.26
CA ASN A 180 -14.45 -0.77 -21.50
C ASN A 180 -15.59 -1.80 -21.47
N ASN A 181 -15.36 -2.99 -22.01
CA ASN A 181 -16.35 -4.06 -21.99
C ASN A 181 -16.73 -4.54 -20.57
N LEU A 182 -15.85 -4.37 -19.58
CA LEU A 182 -16.14 -4.67 -18.18
C LEU A 182 -16.85 -3.50 -17.47
N LEU A 183 -16.74 -2.29 -18.00
CA LEU A 183 -17.44 -1.09 -17.49
C LEU A 183 -18.81 -0.89 -18.13
N GLU A 184 -19.16 -1.64 -19.19
CA GLU A 184 -20.47 -1.54 -19.82
C GLU A 184 -21.60 -1.81 -18.81
N GLY A 185 -22.50 -0.84 -18.67
CA GLY A 185 -23.63 -0.90 -17.76
C GLY A 185 -23.34 -0.50 -16.31
N LEU A 186 -22.11 -0.13 -15.96
CA LEU A 186 -21.84 0.54 -14.68
C LEU A 186 -22.55 1.89 -14.67
N LYS A 187 -23.50 2.05 -13.76
CA LYS A 187 -24.23 3.31 -13.63
C LYS A 187 -23.43 4.29 -12.80
N ASP A 188 -23.60 5.59 -13.06
CA ASP A 188 -22.89 6.63 -12.31
C ASP A 188 -23.15 6.57 -10.80
N GLN A 189 -24.36 6.14 -10.39
CA GLN A 189 -24.73 5.91 -9.00
C GLN A 189 -24.10 4.66 -8.37
N GLU A 190 -23.44 3.82 -9.12
CA GLU A 190 -22.68 2.63 -8.68
C GLU A 190 -21.17 2.92 -8.62
N PHE A 191 -20.77 4.11 -9.04
CA PHE A 191 -19.41 4.65 -8.90
C PHE A 191 -19.37 5.68 -7.79
N TYR A 192 -18.94 5.24 -6.62
CA TYR A 192 -18.87 6.04 -5.40
C TYR A 192 -17.46 6.61 -5.22
N VAL A 193 -17.38 7.92 -5.01
CA VAL A 193 -16.12 8.59 -4.63
C VAL A 193 -16.36 9.37 -3.33
N ASN A 194 -15.51 9.12 -2.34
CA ASN A 194 -15.62 9.71 -1.00
C ASN A 194 -17.06 9.68 -0.45
N PRO A 195 -17.70 8.49 -0.37
CA PRO A 195 -19.13 8.40 -0.03
C PRO A 195 -19.45 8.87 1.40
N THR A 196 -18.44 9.00 2.25
CA THR A 196 -18.58 9.53 3.61
C THR A 196 -18.41 11.05 3.69
N GLY A 197 -18.13 11.70 2.57
CA GLY A 197 -17.91 13.16 2.49
C GLY A 197 -16.44 13.54 2.34
N ASN A 198 -16.05 14.67 2.93
CA ASN A 198 -14.69 15.19 2.82
C ASN A 198 -13.64 14.24 3.40
N PHE A 199 -12.50 14.11 2.68
CA PHE A 199 -11.36 13.33 3.11
C PHE A 199 -10.09 14.16 2.97
N VAL A 200 -9.94 15.19 3.82
CA VAL A 200 -8.79 16.12 3.82
C VAL A 200 -7.67 15.62 4.71
N ILE A 201 -8.00 15.08 5.90
CA ILE A 201 -7.01 14.49 6.80
C ILE A 201 -6.95 12.98 6.53
N GLY A 202 -5.76 12.51 6.16
CA GLY A 202 -5.52 11.09 5.85
C GLY A 202 -4.17 10.60 6.33
N GLY A 203 -3.82 9.37 5.96
CA GLY A 203 -2.59 8.73 6.37
C GLY A 203 -2.49 8.57 7.89
N PRO A 204 -1.27 8.59 8.45
CA PRO A 204 -1.04 8.36 9.88
C PRO A 204 -1.72 9.35 10.82
N ASP A 205 -2.09 10.53 10.35
CA ASP A 205 -2.83 11.50 11.13
C ASP A 205 -4.34 11.15 11.22
N GLY A 206 -4.88 10.57 10.17
CA GLY A 206 -6.27 10.10 10.16
C GLY A 206 -6.46 8.75 10.84
N ASP A 207 -5.52 7.82 10.64
CA ASP A 207 -5.57 6.46 11.20
C ASP A 207 -4.16 5.90 11.38
N SER A 208 -3.91 5.26 12.52
CA SER A 208 -2.62 4.66 12.83
C SER A 208 -2.33 3.45 11.94
N GLY A 209 -1.12 3.41 11.40
CA GLY A 209 -0.59 2.31 10.58
C GLY A 209 0.32 1.37 11.35
N LEU A 210 0.30 0.09 10.98
CA LEU A 210 1.23 -0.92 11.50
C LEU A 210 1.56 -1.92 10.40
N THR A 211 2.83 -2.36 10.35
CA THR A 211 3.28 -3.42 9.45
C THR A 211 2.39 -4.67 9.55
N GLY A 212 2.11 -5.31 8.41
CA GLY A 212 1.37 -6.57 8.35
C GLY A 212 -0.16 -6.46 8.50
N ARG A 213 -0.72 -5.26 8.59
CA ARG A 213 -2.18 -5.06 8.71
C ARG A 213 -2.92 -4.89 7.38
N LYS A 214 -2.30 -5.22 6.25
CA LYS A 214 -2.89 -5.12 4.90
C LYS A 214 -2.88 -6.46 4.15
N ILE A 215 -3.07 -7.56 4.89
CA ILE A 215 -2.94 -8.93 4.36
C ILE A 215 -3.83 -9.22 3.14
N ILE A 216 -5.03 -8.64 3.06
CA ILE A 216 -5.91 -8.81 1.91
C ILE A 216 -5.41 -8.05 0.68
N VAL A 217 -4.83 -6.86 0.90
CA VAL A 217 -4.19 -6.07 -0.17
C VAL A 217 -2.92 -6.76 -0.67
N ASP A 218 -2.17 -7.38 0.25
CA ASP A 218 -0.88 -8.03 -0.03
C ASP A 218 -1.02 -9.41 -0.66
N THR A 219 -2.23 -9.95 -0.77
CA THR A 219 -2.52 -11.28 -1.29
C THR A 219 -3.42 -11.24 -2.53
N TYR A 220 -4.48 -12.03 -2.57
CA TYR A 220 -5.33 -12.21 -3.75
C TYR A 220 -6.72 -11.58 -3.60
N GLY A 221 -6.88 -10.67 -2.63
CA GLY A 221 -8.19 -10.10 -2.28
C GLY A 221 -9.12 -11.16 -1.70
N GLY A 222 -10.40 -11.14 -2.09
CA GLY A 222 -11.38 -12.12 -1.66
C GLY A 222 -11.44 -13.41 -2.50
N ALA A 223 -10.56 -13.58 -3.50
CA ALA A 223 -10.63 -14.71 -4.42
C ALA A 223 -9.95 -15.97 -3.88
N ALA A 224 -8.89 -15.82 -3.08
CA ALA A 224 -8.17 -16.90 -2.42
C ALA A 224 -7.73 -16.42 -1.03
N PRO A 225 -8.38 -16.89 0.04
CA PRO A 225 -8.05 -16.53 1.41
C PRO A 225 -6.77 -17.21 1.90
#